data_048f92621c9a01e7d51465ed33586873
#
_entry.id   048f92621c9a01e7d51465ed33586873
#
_cell.length_a   1.000
_cell.length_b   1.000
_cell.length_c   1.000
_cell.angle_alpha   90.00
_cell.angle_beta   90.00
_cell.angle_gamma   90.00
#
_symmetry.space_group_name_H-M   'P 1'
#
loop_
_entity.id
_entity.type
_entity.pdbx_description
1 polymer ?
#
loop_
_entity_poly.entity_id
_entity_poly.type
_entity_poly.pdbx_seq_one_letter_code
_entity_poly.pdbx_strand_id
1 'polypeptide(L)'
;ASVVYKRQFNSLEVTDITIISPHLFSTSLLNFGIIAGAFASALLAKQFQLRMAPTRELIKGLLGGALMGIGSALSFGCNIGGFFSATSALSLAGPAMMIGLIFGSFLGLKLLVWEITYLSPAVLKKNSSANKGDSSSISQQPMIGFIIILIGLGLVFTYDHFEYSTRGGFLLFGLIIGILMQRTRFCFVRAFRDPFMTGESESTRAVALAVIIGAVGFSILKWTDLKDWEVFVSPGFWTGSLIGGTIFGVGMSLSGGCGTSSLWRAGEGQIKLWFSLLTFALVGSLFREWLDQSGWLMKIGEPVFLPDFMNWSLALLCIVFIMISWYIIAVWNDVHKKLVVI
;
A
#
# COMPACT_ATOMS: atom_id res chain seq x y z
N ALA A 1 22.07 18.00 -3.80
CA ALA A 1 21.66 16.76 -3.11
C ALA A 1 21.35 17.01 -1.63
N SER A 2 22.29 17.62 -0.87
CA SER A 2 22.07 17.85 0.57
C SER A 2 20.94 18.84 0.91
N VAL A 3 20.65 19.80 0.05
CA VAL A 3 19.60 20.81 0.25
C VAL A 3 18.20 20.23 -0.04
N VAL A 4 18.08 19.40 -1.07
CA VAL A 4 16.84 18.69 -1.42
C VAL A 4 16.44 17.72 -0.32
N TYR A 5 17.41 16.97 0.19
CA TYR A 5 17.23 16.03 1.28
C TYR A 5 16.77 16.74 2.57
N LYS A 6 17.39 17.87 2.94
CA LYS A 6 16.98 18.67 4.10
C LYS A 6 15.57 19.25 3.96
N ARG A 7 15.12 19.69 2.76
CA ARG A 7 13.77 20.23 2.58
C ARG A 7 12.67 19.17 2.64
N GLN A 8 12.87 17.99 2.09
CA GLN A 8 11.92 16.88 2.25
C GLN A 8 11.80 16.38 3.69
N PHE A 9 12.86 16.53 4.50
CA PHE A 9 12.87 16.17 5.92
C PHE A 9 12.55 17.34 6.84
N ASN A 10 12.81 18.59 6.47
CA ASN A 10 12.37 19.76 7.24
C ASN A 10 10.85 19.98 7.19
N SER A 11 10.13 19.40 6.24
CA SER A 11 8.67 19.30 6.32
C SER A 11 8.21 18.24 7.33
N LEU A 12 9.13 17.42 7.81
CA LEU A 12 9.05 16.52 8.94
C LEU A 12 10.05 16.98 10.03
N GLU A 13 10.01 18.27 10.41
CA GLU A 13 10.79 18.77 11.53
C GLU A 13 10.43 17.99 12.81
N VAL A 14 11.15 16.89 12.97
CA VAL A 14 11.28 16.20 14.25
C VAL A 14 12.56 16.73 14.91
N THR A 15 12.60 18.01 15.17
CA THR A 15 13.66 18.62 16.00
C THR A 15 13.23 18.84 17.44
N ASP A 16 11.94 18.62 17.74
CA ASP A 16 11.45 18.42 19.10
C ASP A 16 10.51 17.23 19.08
N ILE A 17 10.68 16.28 19.99
CA ILE A 17 9.78 15.17 20.24
C ILE A 17 8.49 15.75 20.88
N THR A 18 7.81 16.60 20.15
CA THR A 18 6.39 16.86 20.39
C THR A 18 5.67 15.68 19.77
N ILE A 19 5.26 14.75 20.62
CA ILE A 19 4.32 13.67 20.24
C ILE A 19 3.06 14.38 19.75
N ILE A 20 3.01 14.65 18.46
CA ILE A 20 1.82 15.21 17.82
C ILE A 20 0.73 14.16 17.97
N SER A 21 -0.32 14.53 18.68
CA SER A 21 -1.45 13.65 18.91
C SER A 21 -1.95 13.04 17.59
N PRO A 22 -2.21 11.72 17.50
CA PRO A 22 -2.56 11.04 16.25
C PRO A 22 -3.74 11.67 15.48
N HIS A 23 -4.66 12.33 16.19
CA HIS A 23 -5.80 13.04 15.61
C HIS A 23 -5.43 14.37 14.91
N LEU A 24 -4.22 14.86 15.10
CA LEU A 24 -3.70 16.06 14.44
C LEU A 24 -2.79 15.73 13.24
N PHE A 25 -2.44 14.46 13.03
CA PHE A 25 -1.55 14.03 11.95
C PHE A 25 -2.36 13.57 10.73
N SER A 26 -2.22 14.26 9.60
CA SER A 26 -3.03 14.05 8.39
C SER A 26 -3.03 12.62 7.86
N THR A 27 -1.86 11.95 7.88
CA THR A 27 -1.73 10.56 7.43
C THR A 27 -2.46 9.59 8.35
N SER A 28 -2.44 9.83 9.68
CA SER A 28 -3.21 9.03 10.63
C SER A 28 -4.70 9.15 10.38
N LEU A 29 -5.21 10.37 10.13
CA LEU A 29 -6.62 10.61 9.81
C LEU A 29 -7.03 9.91 8.50
N LEU A 30 -6.17 9.93 7.48
CA LEU A 30 -6.40 9.19 6.24
C LEU A 30 -6.53 7.69 6.51
N ASN A 31 -5.59 7.10 7.28
CA ASN A 31 -5.60 5.67 7.61
C ASN A 31 -6.83 5.28 8.44
N PHE A 32 -7.19 6.07 9.45
CA PHE A 32 -8.42 5.86 10.22
C PHE A 32 -9.66 5.96 9.32
N GLY A 33 -9.69 6.93 8.42
CA GLY A 33 -10.75 7.07 7.42
C GLY A 33 -10.89 5.82 6.55
N ILE A 34 -9.78 5.26 6.06
CA ILE A 34 -9.79 4.03 5.25
C ILE A 34 -10.36 2.85 6.03
N ILE A 35 -9.94 2.65 7.28
CA ILE A 35 -10.44 1.57 8.13
C ILE A 35 -11.93 1.76 8.42
N ALA A 36 -12.35 2.97 8.82
CA ALA A 36 -13.73 3.30 9.14
C ALA A 36 -14.65 3.19 7.92
N GLY A 37 -14.22 3.70 6.77
CA GLY A 37 -14.97 3.61 5.50
C GLY A 37 -15.15 2.16 5.03
N ALA A 38 -14.08 1.36 5.11
CA ALA A 38 -14.14 -0.06 4.78
C ALA A 38 -15.05 -0.84 5.76
N PHE A 39 -14.96 -0.55 7.06
CA PHE A 39 -15.80 -1.14 8.09
C PHE A 39 -17.29 -0.81 7.86
N ALA A 40 -17.60 0.47 7.65
CA ALA A 40 -18.95 0.90 7.34
C ALA A 40 -19.51 0.25 6.07
N SER A 41 -18.70 0.19 5.00
CA SER A 41 -19.09 -0.45 3.74
C SER A 41 -19.30 -1.97 3.89
N ALA A 42 -18.48 -2.65 4.69
CA ALA A 42 -18.64 -4.08 4.98
C ALA A 42 -19.92 -4.35 5.77
N LEU A 43 -20.26 -3.49 6.75
CA LEU A 43 -21.50 -3.58 7.52
C LEU A 43 -22.74 -3.32 6.63
N LEU A 44 -22.71 -2.30 5.78
CA LEU A 44 -23.79 -2.01 4.83
C LEU A 44 -24.05 -3.19 3.87
N ALA A 45 -22.97 -3.88 3.48
CA ALA A 45 -23.06 -5.06 2.62
C ALA A 45 -23.40 -6.37 3.38
N LYS A 46 -23.58 -6.34 4.70
CA LYS A 46 -23.75 -7.51 5.57
C LYS A 46 -22.60 -8.53 5.42
N GLN A 47 -21.39 -8.04 5.14
CA GLN A 47 -20.19 -8.86 4.89
C GLN A 47 -19.18 -8.81 6.03
N PHE A 48 -19.44 -7.98 7.05
CA PHE A 48 -18.55 -7.89 8.21
C PHE A 48 -18.59 -9.19 9.00
N GLN A 49 -17.40 -9.77 9.18
CA GLN A 49 -17.21 -10.98 9.99
C GLN A 49 -15.80 -10.99 10.58
N LEU A 50 -15.69 -11.20 11.89
CA LEU A 50 -14.41 -11.43 12.52
C LEU A 50 -13.85 -12.78 12.08
N ARG A 51 -12.76 -12.73 11.30
CA ARG A 51 -12.11 -13.93 10.75
C ARG A 51 -10.79 -14.16 11.47
N MET A 52 -10.82 -15.14 12.39
CA MET A 52 -9.61 -15.62 13.06
C MET A 52 -8.82 -16.51 12.09
N ALA A 53 -7.55 -16.21 11.92
CA ALA A 53 -6.65 -17.08 11.16
C ALA A 53 -5.98 -18.11 12.08
N PRO A 54 -5.62 -19.30 11.58
CA PRO A 54 -4.80 -20.26 12.33
C PRO A 54 -3.46 -19.65 12.75
N THR A 55 -2.86 -20.12 13.83
CA THR A 55 -1.61 -19.58 14.38
C THR A 55 -0.49 -19.47 13.35
N ARG A 56 -0.36 -20.44 12.45
CA ARG A 56 0.63 -20.41 11.35
C ARG A 56 0.41 -19.21 10.43
N GLU A 57 -0.85 -18.91 10.09
CA GLU A 57 -1.18 -17.76 9.25
C GLU A 57 -0.97 -16.43 10.00
N LEU A 58 -1.18 -16.39 11.31
CA LEU A 58 -0.84 -15.22 12.12
C LEU A 58 0.66 -14.95 12.13
N ILE A 59 1.49 -15.97 12.27
CA ILE A 59 2.96 -15.84 12.19
C ILE A 59 3.39 -15.33 10.82
N LYS A 60 2.81 -15.85 9.73
CA LYS A 60 3.05 -15.30 8.38
C LYS A 60 2.64 -13.84 8.26
N GLY A 61 1.53 -13.45 8.90
CA GLY A 61 1.11 -12.06 8.97
C GLY A 61 2.14 -11.17 9.67
N LEU A 62 2.65 -11.60 10.83
CA LEU A 62 3.68 -10.90 11.58
C LEU A 62 4.99 -10.77 10.78
N LEU A 63 5.51 -11.89 10.25
CA LEU A 63 6.74 -11.91 9.46
C LEU A 63 6.58 -11.09 8.16
N GLY A 64 5.46 -11.26 7.46
CA GLY A 64 5.17 -10.49 6.25
C GLY A 64 5.06 -8.99 6.52
N GLY A 65 4.42 -8.60 7.64
CA GLY A 65 4.38 -7.22 8.10
C GLY A 65 5.77 -6.65 8.40
N ALA A 66 6.61 -7.40 9.11
CA ALA A 66 7.97 -7.00 9.41
C ALA A 66 8.82 -6.79 8.13
N LEU A 67 8.75 -7.73 7.19
CA LEU A 67 9.44 -7.60 5.89
C LEU A 67 8.93 -6.40 5.09
N MET A 68 7.61 -6.17 5.07
CA MET A 68 7.06 -4.95 4.44
C MET A 68 7.58 -3.68 5.12
N GLY A 69 7.73 -3.68 6.45
CA GLY A 69 8.29 -2.56 7.22
C GLY A 69 9.73 -2.25 6.80
N ILE A 70 10.60 -3.26 6.77
CA ILE A 70 11.99 -3.12 6.31
C ILE A 70 12.03 -2.65 4.85
N GLY A 71 11.26 -3.30 3.97
CA GLY A 71 11.22 -2.95 2.56
C GLY A 71 10.76 -1.52 2.31
N SER A 72 9.74 -1.04 3.04
CA SER A 72 9.24 0.33 2.91
C SER A 72 10.23 1.38 3.43
N ALA A 73 11.00 1.06 4.46
CA ALA A 73 12.04 1.95 4.98
C ALA A 73 13.19 2.13 3.97
N LEU A 74 13.60 1.04 3.30
CA LEU A 74 14.64 1.07 2.26
C LEU A 74 14.18 1.77 0.98
N SER A 75 12.93 1.54 0.53
CA SER A 75 12.39 2.12 -0.71
C SER A 75 11.75 3.49 -0.52
N PHE A 76 11.78 4.06 0.69
CA PHE A 76 11.15 5.33 1.05
C PHE A 76 9.63 5.37 0.80
N GLY A 77 8.99 4.23 0.84
CA GLY A 77 7.54 4.17 0.69
C GLY A 77 7.02 2.74 0.50
N CYS A 78 5.72 2.59 0.70
CA CYS A 78 5.01 1.35 0.36
C CYS A 78 4.66 1.33 -1.15
N ASN A 79 3.86 0.36 -1.59
CA ASN A 79 3.39 0.27 -2.98
C ASN A 79 2.76 1.55 -3.51
N ILE A 80 2.11 2.36 -2.66
CA ILE A 80 1.54 3.64 -3.09
C ILE A 80 2.64 4.69 -3.20
N GLY A 81 3.40 4.96 -2.13
CA GLY A 81 4.40 6.02 -2.13
C GLY A 81 5.62 5.70 -2.99
N GLY A 82 6.22 4.52 -2.79
CA GLY A 82 7.47 4.16 -3.43
C GLY A 82 7.34 3.66 -4.87
N PHE A 83 6.18 3.07 -5.25
CA PHE A 83 5.94 2.63 -6.63
C PHE A 83 4.96 3.54 -7.35
N PHE A 84 3.68 3.56 -6.94
CA PHE A 84 2.60 4.23 -7.68
C PHE A 84 2.83 5.74 -7.81
N SER A 85 2.98 6.44 -6.69
CA SER A 85 3.17 7.90 -6.68
C SER A 85 4.53 8.30 -7.25
N ALA A 86 5.61 7.57 -6.93
CA ALA A 86 6.94 7.87 -7.45
C ALA A 86 7.01 7.69 -8.98
N THR A 87 6.42 6.61 -9.52
CA THR A 87 6.34 6.40 -10.98
C THR A 87 5.50 7.47 -11.65
N SER A 88 4.33 7.79 -11.07
CA SER A 88 3.45 8.85 -11.59
C SER A 88 4.11 10.24 -11.53
N ALA A 89 4.96 10.47 -10.53
CA ALA A 89 5.70 11.72 -10.36
C ALA A 89 6.99 11.80 -11.21
N LEU A 90 7.21 10.87 -12.14
CA LEU A 90 8.40 10.77 -13.02
C LEU A 90 9.70 10.52 -12.26
N SER A 91 9.65 9.87 -11.09
CA SER A 91 10.83 9.42 -10.35
C SER A 91 11.25 8.03 -10.81
N LEU A 92 12.54 7.86 -11.12
CA LEU A 92 13.10 6.57 -11.54
C LEU A 92 13.10 5.51 -10.43
N ALA A 93 12.97 5.93 -9.18
CA ALA A 93 12.81 5.04 -8.03
C ALA A 93 11.55 4.16 -8.12
N GLY A 94 10.46 4.69 -8.72
CA GLY A 94 9.21 3.95 -8.89
C GLY A 94 9.34 2.71 -9.77
N PRO A 95 9.82 2.81 -11.02
CA PRO A 95 10.12 1.65 -11.87
C PRO A 95 11.12 0.68 -11.26
N ALA A 96 12.15 1.17 -10.55
CA ALA A 96 13.10 0.32 -9.84
C ALA A 96 12.42 -0.50 -8.74
N MET A 97 11.53 0.13 -7.95
CA MET A 97 10.73 -0.57 -6.96
C MET A 97 9.75 -1.58 -7.60
N MET A 98 9.17 -1.24 -8.75
CA MET A 98 8.29 -2.15 -9.49
C MET A 98 8.99 -3.47 -9.84
N ILE A 99 10.22 -3.39 -10.35
CA ILE A 99 11.04 -4.58 -10.65
C ILE A 99 11.28 -5.39 -9.38
N GLY A 100 11.63 -4.71 -8.27
CA GLY A 100 11.79 -5.35 -6.97
C GLY A 100 10.51 -6.05 -6.50
N LEU A 101 9.35 -5.39 -6.62
CA LEU A 101 8.04 -5.96 -6.24
C LEU A 101 7.68 -7.19 -7.08
N ILE A 102 7.93 -7.17 -8.39
CA ILE A 102 7.70 -8.32 -9.28
C ILE A 102 8.56 -9.51 -8.83
N PHE A 103 9.86 -9.28 -8.65
CA PHE A 103 10.79 -10.31 -8.23
C PHE A 103 10.49 -10.83 -6.82
N GLY A 104 10.22 -9.91 -5.87
CA GLY A 104 9.85 -10.26 -4.50
C GLY A 104 8.54 -11.04 -4.39
N SER A 105 7.54 -10.67 -5.21
CA SER A 105 6.27 -11.41 -5.25
C SER A 105 6.43 -12.82 -5.80
N PHE A 106 7.27 -13.00 -6.82
CA PHE A 106 7.62 -14.30 -7.38
C PHE A 106 8.34 -15.18 -6.34
N LEU A 107 9.34 -14.64 -5.62
CA LEU A 107 10.03 -15.35 -4.54
C LEU A 107 9.07 -15.72 -3.41
N GLY A 108 8.24 -14.76 -2.97
CA GLY A 108 7.25 -14.99 -1.92
C GLY A 108 6.23 -16.06 -2.31
N LEU A 109 5.81 -16.12 -3.57
CA LEU A 109 4.95 -17.19 -4.08
C LEU A 109 5.66 -18.54 -4.06
N LYS A 110 6.91 -18.63 -4.51
CA LYS A 110 7.69 -19.88 -4.42
C LYS A 110 7.83 -20.38 -2.99
N LEU A 111 8.06 -19.48 -2.03
CA LEU A 111 8.10 -19.83 -0.61
C LEU A 111 6.76 -20.41 -0.12
N LEU A 112 5.63 -19.82 -0.54
CA LEU A 112 4.31 -20.32 -0.19
C LEU A 112 4.03 -21.70 -0.81
N VAL A 113 4.40 -21.91 -2.06
CA VAL A 113 4.26 -23.21 -2.76
C VAL A 113 5.14 -24.27 -2.08
N TRP A 114 6.40 -23.94 -1.78
CA TRP A 114 7.31 -24.81 -1.06
C TRP A 114 6.74 -25.21 0.31
N GLU A 115 6.18 -24.26 1.05
CA GLU A 115 5.53 -24.54 2.34
C GLU A 115 4.37 -25.53 2.20
N ILE A 116 3.50 -25.34 1.22
CA ILE A 116 2.35 -26.24 0.99
C ILE A 116 2.81 -27.64 0.59
N THR A 117 3.91 -27.75 -0.16
CA THR A 117 4.41 -29.02 -0.67
C THR A 117 5.11 -29.83 0.43
N TYR A 118 5.91 -29.19 1.27
CA TYR A 118 6.77 -29.90 2.25
C TYR A 118 6.23 -29.90 3.68
N LEU A 119 5.53 -28.85 4.10
CA LEU A 119 4.85 -28.83 5.39
C LEU A 119 3.39 -29.27 5.14
N SER A 120 3.12 -30.54 5.50
CA SER A 120 1.79 -31.14 5.45
C SER A 120 0.71 -30.12 5.80
N PRO A 121 -0.35 -29.96 4.99
CA PRO A 121 -1.40 -29.01 5.30
C PRO A 121 -1.89 -29.34 6.71
N ALA A 122 -1.71 -28.39 7.65
CA ALA A 122 -2.42 -28.50 8.91
C ALA A 122 -3.88 -28.63 8.48
N VAL A 123 -4.40 -29.86 8.60
CA VAL A 123 -5.80 -30.17 8.35
C VAL A 123 -6.54 -29.03 9.01
N LEU A 124 -7.14 -28.18 8.20
CA LEU A 124 -8.09 -27.20 8.68
C LEU A 124 -9.13 -28.04 9.41
N LYS A 125 -8.87 -28.28 10.71
CA LYS A 125 -9.89 -28.74 11.60
C LYS A 125 -10.95 -27.71 11.37
N LYS A 126 -11.95 -28.10 10.59
CA LYS A 126 -13.15 -27.36 10.34
C LYS A 126 -13.77 -27.15 11.71
N ASN A 127 -13.24 -26.14 12.43
CA ASN A 127 -13.95 -25.59 13.54
C ASN A 127 -15.19 -24.99 12.90
N SER A 128 -16.16 -25.86 12.72
CA SER A 128 -17.55 -25.52 12.43
C SER A 128 -18.20 -24.77 13.59
N SER A 129 -17.42 -24.12 14.40
CA SER A 129 -17.77 -22.92 15.16
C SER A 129 -17.69 -21.70 14.21
N ALA A 130 -18.20 -21.81 12.97
CA ALA A 130 -18.93 -20.70 12.45
C ALA A 130 -20.07 -20.53 13.48
N ASN A 131 -19.81 -19.67 14.50
CA ASN A 131 -20.90 -19.08 15.25
C ASN A 131 -21.92 -18.74 14.19
N LYS A 132 -23.05 -19.42 14.21
CA LYS A 132 -24.27 -18.95 13.61
C LYS A 132 -24.50 -17.62 14.31
N GLY A 133 -23.92 -16.55 13.75
CA GLY A 133 -24.12 -15.20 14.24
C GLY A 133 -25.63 -15.08 14.33
N ASP A 134 -26.10 -14.72 15.52
CA ASP A 134 -27.50 -14.48 15.76
C ASP A 134 -28.07 -13.75 14.56
N SER A 135 -29.10 -14.29 13.96
CA SER A 135 -29.75 -13.69 12.78
C SER A 135 -30.22 -12.25 13.06
N SER A 136 -30.39 -11.88 14.32
CA SER A 136 -30.65 -10.53 14.79
C SER A 136 -29.44 -9.59 14.63
N SER A 137 -28.22 -10.06 14.85
CA SER A 137 -26.99 -9.28 14.67
C SER A 137 -26.71 -8.95 13.20
N ILE A 138 -27.00 -9.85 12.28
CA ILE A 138 -26.86 -9.64 10.82
C ILE A 138 -27.88 -8.62 10.31
N SER A 139 -29.10 -8.58 10.90
CA SER A 139 -30.13 -7.62 10.52
C SER A 139 -29.77 -6.18 10.89
N GLN A 140 -29.03 -5.96 11.96
CA GLN A 140 -28.67 -4.62 12.46
C GLN A 140 -27.38 -4.05 11.80
N GLN A 141 -26.57 -4.86 11.12
CA GLN A 141 -25.33 -4.41 10.50
C GLN A 141 -25.48 -3.18 9.61
N PRO A 142 -26.46 -3.08 8.70
CA PRO A 142 -26.59 -1.92 7.81
C PRO A 142 -26.88 -0.62 8.56
N MET A 143 -27.68 -0.69 9.63
CA MET A 143 -27.99 0.50 10.44
C MET A 143 -26.72 1.01 11.13
N ILE A 144 -25.92 0.12 11.70
CA ILE A 144 -24.65 0.48 12.33
C ILE A 144 -23.68 1.07 11.29
N GLY A 145 -23.60 0.48 10.09
CA GLY A 145 -22.77 0.99 9.00
C GLY A 145 -23.15 2.41 8.58
N PHE A 146 -24.45 2.69 8.50
CA PHE A 146 -24.95 4.04 8.20
C PHE A 146 -24.62 5.06 9.31
N ILE A 147 -24.77 4.67 10.57
CA ILE A 147 -24.39 5.51 11.72
C ILE A 147 -22.91 5.87 11.70
N ILE A 148 -22.03 4.90 11.37
CA ILE A 148 -20.57 5.15 11.28
C ILE A 148 -20.24 6.16 10.17
N ILE A 149 -20.92 6.09 9.02
CA ILE A 149 -20.74 7.09 7.97
C ILE A 149 -21.19 8.47 8.44
N LEU A 150 -22.34 8.57 9.11
CA LEU A 150 -22.83 9.84 9.66
C LEU A 150 -21.86 10.42 10.70
N ILE A 151 -21.33 9.60 11.60
CA ILE A 151 -20.31 10.02 12.57
C ILE A 151 -19.05 10.50 11.84
N GLY A 152 -18.59 9.76 10.84
CA GLY A 152 -17.42 10.14 10.04
C GLY A 152 -17.60 11.49 9.33
N LEU A 153 -18.76 11.72 8.73
CA LEU A 153 -19.09 13.01 8.13
C LEU A 153 -19.23 14.12 9.18
N GLY A 154 -19.84 13.82 10.32
CA GLY A 154 -19.93 14.78 11.46
C GLY A 154 -18.54 15.20 11.95
N LEU A 155 -17.58 14.26 12.04
CA LEU A 155 -16.20 14.58 12.39
C LEU A 155 -15.53 15.46 11.33
N VAL A 156 -15.78 15.26 10.04
CA VAL A 156 -15.27 16.15 8.97
C VAL A 156 -15.74 17.58 9.19
N PHE A 157 -17.03 17.79 9.48
CA PHE A 157 -17.58 19.12 9.77
C PHE A 157 -17.00 19.72 11.05
N THR A 158 -16.74 18.91 12.09
CA THR A 158 -16.10 19.42 13.32
C THR A 158 -14.66 19.89 13.06
N TYR A 159 -13.89 19.18 12.24
CA TYR A 159 -12.55 19.62 11.83
C TYR A 159 -12.60 20.93 11.02
N ASP A 160 -13.59 21.11 10.18
CA ASP A 160 -13.76 22.34 9.41
C ASP A 160 -14.12 23.52 10.33
N HIS A 161 -15.01 23.33 11.30
CA HIS A 161 -15.38 24.34 12.29
C HIS A 161 -14.20 24.81 13.18
N PHE A 162 -13.24 23.93 13.44
CA PHE A 162 -12.03 24.25 14.21
C PHE A 162 -10.87 24.80 13.33
N GLU A 163 -11.13 25.25 12.12
CA GLU A 163 -10.13 25.76 11.17
C GLU A 163 -9.09 24.72 10.71
N TYR A 164 -9.33 23.44 10.92
CA TYR A 164 -8.49 22.33 10.44
C TYR A 164 -9.07 21.69 9.18
N SER A 165 -9.57 22.48 8.22
CA SER A 165 -10.29 21.98 7.02
C SER A 165 -9.45 21.00 6.19
N THR A 166 -8.14 21.23 6.07
CA THR A 166 -7.21 20.31 5.39
C THR A 166 -7.22 18.91 6.03
N ARG A 167 -7.28 18.83 7.37
CA ARG A 167 -7.31 17.57 8.11
C ARG A 167 -8.64 16.85 7.97
N GLY A 168 -9.75 17.61 7.99
CA GLY A 168 -11.09 17.10 7.67
C GLY A 168 -11.15 16.51 6.26
N GLY A 169 -10.49 17.16 5.29
CA GLY A 169 -10.33 16.65 3.93
C GLY A 169 -9.64 15.30 3.88
N PHE A 170 -8.54 15.10 4.61
CA PHE A 170 -7.85 13.80 4.66
C PHE A 170 -8.74 12.68 5.25
N LEU A 171 -9.53 12.98 6.28
CA LEU A 171 -10.49 12.03 6.84
C LEU A 171 -11.58 11.67 5.82
N LEU A 172 -12.15 12.65 5.12
CA LEU A 172 -13.16 12.44 4.08
C LEU A 172 -12.63 11.58 2.93
N PHE A 173 -11.44 11.92 2.40
CA PHE A 173 -10.80 11.11 1.37
C PHE A 173 -10.50 9.69 1.85
N GLY A 174 -10.07 9.53 3.11
CA GLY A 174 -9.87 8.21 3.73
C GLY A 174 -11.15 7.38 3.73
N LEU A 175 -12.28 7.95 4.16
CA LEU A 175 -13.59 7.30 4.16
C LEU A 175 -14.00 6.84 2.76
N ILE A 176 -13.89 7.72 1.76
CA ILE A 176 -14.24 7.42 0.37
C ILE A 176 -13.34 6.31 -0.18
N ILE A 177 -12.03 6.41 0.01
CA ILE A 177 -11.06 5.39 -0.44
C ILE A 177 -11.35 4.05 0.24
N GLY A 178 -11.63 4.03 1.55
CA GLY A 178 -11.98 2.82 2.28
C GLY A 178 -13.21 2.11 1.73
N ILE A 179 -14.28 2.86 1.44
CA ILE A 179 -15.50 2.35 0.82
C ILE A 179 -15.20 1.79 -0.57
N LEU A 180 -14.49 2.54 -1.41
CA LEU A 180 -14.15 2.12 -2.76
C LEU A 180 -13.29 0.86 -2.78
N MET A 181 -12.24 0.80 -1.96
CA MET A 181 -11.35 -0.36 -1.89
C MET A 181 -12.06 -1.62 -1.38
N GLN A 182 -12.95 -1.49 -0.42
CA GLN A 182 -13.75 -2.60 0.07
C GLN A 182 -14.71 -3.11 -1.00
N ARG A 183 -15.36 -2.23 -1.76
CA ARG A 183 -16.30 -2.61 -2.83
C ARG A 183 -15.62 -3.21 -4.05
N THR A 184 -14.51 -2.65 -4.48
CA THR A 184 -13.75 -3.13 -5.64
C THR A 184 -12.84 -4.32 -5.32
N ARG A 185 -12.64 -4.63 -4.03
CA ARG A 185 -11.69 -5.68 -3.60
C ARG A 185 -10.27 -5.42 -4.11
N PHE A 186 -9.93 -4.15 -4.35
CA PHE A 186 -8.66 -3.79 -4.94
C PHE A 186 -7.47 -4.12 -4.00
N CYS A 187 -6.43 -4.70 -4.57
CA CYS A 187 -5.23 -5.08 -3.82
C CYS A 187 -3.99 -5.07 -4.72
N PHE A 188 -2.97 -4.29 -4.34
CA PHE A 188 -1.69 -4.30 -5.07
C PHE A 188 -0.99 -5.67 -5.06
N VAL A 189 -1.20 -6.49 -4.03
CA VAL A 189 -0.63 -7.85 -4.01
C VAL A 189 -1.14 -8.64 -5.21
N ARG A 190 -2.42 -8.51 -5.54
CA ARG A 190 -3.00 -9.18 -6.71
C ARG A 190 -2.34 -8.71 -8.01
N ALA A 191 -2.06 -7.42 -8.14
CA ALA A 191 -1.42 -6.88 -9.33
C ALA A 191 -0.02 -7.45 -9.60
N PHE A 192 0.74 -7.79 -8.56
CA PHE A 192 2.11 -8.30 -8.68
C PHE A 192 2.21 -9.82 -8.55
N ARG A 193 1.36 -10.46 -7.76
CA ARG A 193 1.41 -11.90 -7.47
C ARG A 193 0.53 -12.74 -8.39
N ASP A 194 -0.69 -12.30 -8.66
CA ASP A 194 -1.68 -13.12 -9.36
C ASP A 194 -1.27 -13.47 -10.81
N PRO A 195 -0.50 -12.64 -11.55
CA PRO A 195 0.09 -13.06 -12.83
C PRO A 195 0.93 -14.33 -12.73
N PHE A 196 1.59 -14.57 -11.58
CA PHE A 196 2.40 -15.77 -11.34
C PHE A 196 1.63 -16.89 -10.67
N MET A 197 0.52 -16.59 -9.99
CA MET A 197 -0.26 -17.55 -9.24
C MET A 197 -1.39 -18.16 -10.06
N THR A 198 -2.24 -17.33 -10.64
CA THR A 198 -3.43 -17.74 -11.42
C THR A 198 -3.34 -17.35 -12.89
N GLY A 199 -2.37 -16.48 -13.23
CA GLY A 199 -2.25 -15.87 -14.55
C GLY A 199 -3.28 -14.76 -14.79
N GLU A 200 -4.09 -14.36 -13.80
CA GLU A 200 -5.04 -13.26 -13.94
C GLU A 200 -4.33 -11.91 -13.98
N SER A 201 -4.71 -11.06 -14.93
CA SER A 201 -4.06 -9.77 -15.16
C SER A 201 -4.94 -8.55 -14.88
N GLU A 202 -6.17 -8.72 -14.43
CA GLU A 202 -7.13 -7.63 -14.24
C GLU A 202 -6.60 -6.52 -13.32
N SER A 203 -6.09 -6.90 -12.14
CA SER A 203 -5.52 -5.94 -11.19
C SER A 203 -4.25 -5.27 -11.73
N THR A 204 -3.41 -5.99 -12.48
CA THR A 204 -2.19 -5.47 -13.09
C THR A 204 -2.52 -4.41 -14.14
N ARG A 205 -3.51 -4.69 -15.00
CA ARG A 205 -3.99 -3.76 -16.03
C ARG A 205 -4.56 -2.49 -15.42
N ALA A 206 -5.37 -2.64 -14.37
CA ALA A 206 -5.95 -1.49 -13.66
C ALA A 206 -4.86 -0.59 -13.06
N VAL A 207 -3.83 -1.18 -12.42
CA VAL A 207 -2.71 -0.42 -11.84
C VAL A 207 -1.90 0.28 -12.92
N ALA A 208 -1.57 -0.40 -14.02
CA ALA A 208 -0.79 0.19 -15.11
C ALA A 208 -1.51 1.42 -15.72
N LEU A 209 -2.81 1.30 -15.99
CA LEU A 209 -3.62 2.41 -16.49
C LEU A 209 -3.72 3.56 -15.48
N ALA A 210 -3.90 3.25 -14.21
CA ALA A 210 -3.98 4.27 -13.16
C ALA A 210 -2.66 5.03 -13.00
N VAL A 211 -1.49 4.36 -13.13
CA VAL A 211 -0.18 5.02 -13.14
C VAL A 211 -0.03 5.94 -14.36
N ILE A 212 -0.47 5.51 -15.55
CA ILE A 212 -0.41 6.34 -16.76
C ILE A 212 -1.24 7.62 -16.58
N ILE A 213 -2.48 7.49 -16.10
CA ILE A 213 -3.34 8.65 -15.82
C ILE A 213 -2.70 9.56 -14.76
N GLY A 214 -2.14 8.96 -13.69
CA GLY A 214 -1.41 9.68 -12.66
C GLY A 214 -0.19 10.41 -13.19
N ALA A 215 0.60 9.78 -14.08
CA ALA A 215 1.78 10.38 -14.68
C ALA A 215 1.43 11.62 -15.55
N VAL A 216 0.36 11.54 -16.33
CA VAL A 216 -0.14 12.71 -17.09
C VAL A 216 -0.56 13.82 -16.13
N GLY A 217 -1.33 13.50 -15.08
CA GLY A 217 -1.78 14.48 -14.10
C GLY A 217 -0.62 15.15 -13.35
N PHE A 218 0.35 14.36 -12.83
CA PHE A 218 1.52 14.91 -12.16
C PHE A 218 2.43 15.72 -13.09
N SER A 219 2.57 15.29 -14.35
CA SER A 219 3.33 16.06 -15.35
C SER A 219 2.73 17.44 -15.58
N ILE A 220 1.41 17.54 -15.68
CA ILE A 220 0.72 18.83 -15.84
C ILE A 220 0.92 19.71 -14.59
N LEU A 221 0.69 19.14 -13.38
CA LEU A 221 0.81 19.88 -12.12
C LEU A 221 2.23 20.40 -11.86
N LYS A 222 3.25 19.63 -12.23
CA LYS A 222 4.65 20.01 -12.06
C LYS A 222 5.12 20.98 -13.14
N TRP A 223 4.64 20.83 -14.38
CA TRP A 223 4.99 21.75 -15.47
C TRP A 223 4.37 23.14 -15.27
N THR A 224 3.19 23.21 -14.65
CA THR A 224 2.53 24.49 -14.35
C THR A 224 3.01 25.13 -13.05
N ASP A 225 4.06 24.59 -12.40
CA ASP A 225 4.60 25.02 -11.10
C ASP A 225 3.55 25.09 -9.96
N LEU A 226 2.40 24.40 -10.14
CA LEU A 226 1.39 24.27 -9.08
C LEU A 226 1.86 23.34 -7.95
N LYS A 227 2.87 22.51 -8.22
CA LYS A 227 3.50 21.60 -7.25
C LYS A 227 5.01 21.57 -7.47
N ASP A 228 5.75 21.60 -6.37
CA ASP A 228 7.19 21.46 -6.40
C ASP A 228 7.61 20.17 -7.11
N TRP A 229 8.64 20.22 -7.92
CA TRP A 229 9.16 19.08 -8.68
C TRP A 229 9.66 17.93 -7.76
N GLU A 230 10.06 18.24 -6.52
CA GLU A 230 10.54 17.29 -5.52
C GLU A 230 9.43 16.37 -4.97
N VAL A 231 8.16 16.76 -5.12
CA VAL A 231 7.04 15.99 -4.56
C VAL A 231 6.99 14.59 -5.17
N PHE A 232 7.06 13.56 -4.30
CA PHE A 232 7.13 12.14 -4.64
C PHE A 232 8.36 11.69 -5.44
N VAL A 233 9.39 12.52 -5.56
CA VAL A 233 10.69 12.08 -6.06
C VAL A 233 11.43 11.38 -4.93
N SER A 234 11.45 10.05 -4.96
CA SER A 234 12.02 9.24 -3.88
C SER A 234 13.55 9.28 -3.92
N PRO A 235 14.22 9.51 -2.78
CA PRO A 235 15.68 9.49 -2.69
C PRO A 235 16.29 8.07 -2.75
N GLY A 236 15.48 7.03 -2.71
CA GLY A 236 15.94 5.63 -2.68
C GLY A 236 16.20 5.02 -4.05
N PHE A 237 16.45 5.82 -5.10
CA PHE A 237 16.69 5.25 -6.43
C PHE A 237 17.85 4.27 -6.44
N TRP A 238 17.66 3.20 -7.22
CA TRP A 238 18.48 2.06 -7.55
C TRP A 238 18.51 1.03 -6.42
N THR A 239 19.47 1.05 -5.53
CA THR A 239 19.66 -0.02 -4.54
C THR A 239 18.54 -0.07 -3.52
N GLY A 240 18.15 1.06 -2.93
CA GLY A 240 17.09 1.16 -1.95
C GLY A 240 15.75 0.71 -2.49
N SER A 241 15.36 1.21 -3.66
CA SER A 241 14.07 0.87 -4.28
C SER A 241 14.01 -0.56 -4.78
N LEU A 242 15.09 -1.09 -5.36
CA LEU A 242 15.13 -2.46 -5.87
C LEU A 242 15.13 -3.49 -4.73
N ILE A 243 16.04 -3.34 -3.78
CA ILE A 243 16.16 -4.26 -2.63
C ILE A 243 14.93 -4.10 -1.72
N GLY A 244 14.54 -2.86 -1.41
CA GLY A 244 13.38 -2.57 -0.59
C GLY A 244 12.10 -3.11 -1.23
N GLY A 245 11.92 -2.93 -2.54
CA GLY A 245 10.80 -3.48 -3.32
C GLY A 245 10.78 -5.02 -3.30
N THR A 246 11.95 -5.67 -3.39
CA THR A 246 12.05 -7.14 -3.31
C THR A 246 11.63 -7.66 -1.95
N ILE A 247 12.16 -7.09 -0.87
CA ILE A 247 11.81 -7.47 0.51
C ILE A 247 10.32 -7.21 0.76
N PHE A 248 9.82 -6.05 0.31
CA PHE A 248 8.40 -5.70 0.42
C PHE A 248 7.52 -6.69 -0.34
N GLY A 249 7.93 -7.09 -1.55
CA GLY A 249 7.22 -8.05 -2.40
C GLY A 249 7.07 -9.42 -1.75
N VAL A 250 8.15 -9.94 -1.12
CA VAL A 250 8.10 -11.17 -0.33
C VAL A 250 7.15 -10.99 0.85
N GLY A 251 7.29 -9.89 1.61
CA GLY A 251 6.46 -9.59 2.78
C GLY A 251 4.97 -9.54 2.45
N MET A 252 4.56 -8.83 1.39
CA MET A 252 3.15 -8.72 1.00
C MET A 252 2.57 -10.05 0.49
N SER A 253 3.39 -10.93 -0.11
CA SER A 253 2.96 -12.26 -0.54
C SER A 253 2.69 -13.17 0.67
N LEU A 254 3.54 -13.14 1.69
CA LEU A 254 3.38 -13.91 2.93
C LEU A 254 2.20 -13.41 3.79
N SER A 255 2.06 -12.10 3.95
CA SER A 255 0.95 -11.52 4.72
C SER A 255 -0.39 -11.70 4.02
N GLY A 256 -0.40 -11.77 2.68
CA GLY A 256 -1.60 -11.81 1.85
C GLY A 256 -2.27 -10.45 1.68
N GLY A 257 -1.57 -9.36 2.07
CA GLY A 257 -2.01 -7.97 1.92
C GLY A 257 -0.82 -7.02 1.85
N CYS A 258 -0.92 -5.93 1.09
CA CYS A 258 0.02 -4.80 1.17
C CYS A 258 -0.41 -3.83 2.27
N GLY A 259 0.36 -2.77 2.54
CA GLY A 259 0.02 -1.79 3.57
C GLY A 259 -1.43 -1.29 3.45
N THR A 260 -1.82 -0.78 2.30
CA THR A 260 -3.16 -0.22 2.08
C THR A 260 -4.27 -1.27 2.05
N SER A 261 -4.03 -2.42 1.40
CA SER A 261 -5.04 -3.47 1.39
C SER A 261 -5.24 -4.11 2.76
N SER A 262 -4.22 -4.08 3.61
CA SER A 262 -4.36 -4.52 5.01
C SER A 262 -5.26 -3.58 5.82
N LEU A 263 -5.24 -2.26 5.55
CA LEU A 263 -6.12 -1.31 6.22
C LEU A 263 -7.61 -1.61 5.94
N TRP A 264 -8.02 -1.72 4.68
CA TRP A 264 -9.43 -1.95 4.40
C TRP A 264 -9.89 -3.35 4.78
N ARG A 265 -9.03 -4.37 4.66
CA ARG A 265 -9.35 -5.74 5.12
C ARG A 265 -9.37 -5.87 6.63
N ALA A 266 -8.55 -5.08 7.33
CA ALA A 266 -8.65 -4.96 8.79
C ALA A 266 -10.02 -4.40 9.18
N GLY A 267 -10.55 -3.40 8.44
CA GLY A 267 -11.91 -2.91 8.58
C GLY A 267 -12.99 -3.97 8.35
N GLU A 268 -12.76 -4.96 7.48
CA GLU A 268 -13.66 -6.12 7.29
C GLU A 268 -13.61 -7.17 8.41
N GLY A 269 -12.67 -7.05 9.36
CA GLY A 269 -12.50 -7.97 10.48
C GLY A 269 -11.48 -9.10 10.24
N GLN A 270 -10.54 -8.95 9.31
CA GLN A 270 -9.46 -9.93 9.12
C GLN A 270 -8.34 -9.74 10.14
N ILE A 271 -8.35 -10.50 11.21
CA ILE A 271 -7.43 -10.36 12.36
C ILE A 271 -5.96 -10.55 11.96
N LYS A 272 -5.64 -11.47 11.03
CA LYS A 272 -4.27 -11.66 10.50
C LYS A 272 -3.65 -10.32 10.06
N LEU A 273 -4.42 -9.48 9.39
CA LEU A 273 -3.92 -8.23 8.83
C LEU A 273 -3.78 -7.11 9.87
N TRP A 274 -4.49 -7.17 10.99
CA TRP A 274 -4.23 -6.31 12.14
C TRP A 274 -2.81 -6.52 12.67
N PHE A 275 -2.42 -7.78 12.86
CA PHE A 275 -1.05 -8.12 13.28
C PHE A 275 -0.01 -7.72 12.24
N SER A 276 -0.32 -7.92 10.96
CA SER A 276 0.56 -7.49 9.88
C SER A 276 0.76 -5.97 9.83
N LEU A 277 -0.29 -5.18 10.05
CA LEU A 277 -0.20 -3.72 10.12
C LEU A 277 0.61 -3.25 11.34
N LEU A 278 0.40 -3.88 12.49
CA LEU A 278 1.13 -3.54 13.71
C LEU A 278 2.64 -3.76 13.51
N THR A 279 3.05 -4.94 13.02
CA THR A 279 4.46 -5.23 12.76
C THR A 279 5.03 -4.38 11.64
N PHE A 280 4.25 -4.10 10.60
CA PHE A 280 4.65 -3.19 9.52
C PHE A 280 4.96 -1.79 10.06
N ALA A 281 4.11 -1.24 10.91
CA ALA A 281 4.30 0.08 11.49
C ALA A 281 5.50 0.12 12.46
N LEU A 282 5.58 -0.84 13.39
CA LEU A 282 6.64 -0.90 14.39
C LEU A 282 8.02 -1.15 13.77
N VAL A 283 8.14 -2.20 12.95
CA VAL A 283 9.42 -2.56 12.34
C VAL A 283 9.84 -1.50 11.32
N GLY A 284 8.90 -0.96 10.55
CA GLY A 284 9.18 0.10 9.58
C GLY A 284 9.71 1.38 10.23
N SER A 285 9.12 1.83 11.34
CA SER A 285 9.58 3.01 12.06
C SER A 285 10.93 2.78 12.74
N LEU A 286 11.11 1.65 13.45
CA LEU A 286 12.37 1.33 14.12
C LEU A 286 13.52 1.14 13.12
N PHE A 287 13.27 0.45 12.02
CA PHE A 287 14.29 0.22 11.01
C PHE A 287 14.65 1.51 10.26
N ARG A 288 13.68 2.39 10.04
CA ARG A 288 13.91 3.72 9.45
C ARG A 288 14.78 4.58 10.36
N GLU A 289 14.46 4.62 11.65
CA GLU A 289 15.26 5.32 12.65
C GLU A 289 16.69 4.79 12.71
N TRP A 290 16.85 3.46 12.70
CA TRP A 290 18.16 2.83 12.67
C TRP A 290 18.97 3.21 11.41
N LEU A 291 18.32 3.23 10.23
CA LEU A 291 18.94 3.65 8.97
C LEU A 291 19.42 5.11 9.01
N ASP A 292 18.64 5.98 9.64
CA ASP A 292 18.98 7.40 9.77
C ASP A 292 20.17 7.59 10.72
N GLN A 293 20.12 7.01 11.92
CA GLN A 293 21.20 7.07 12.91
C GLN A 293 22.51 6.46 12.42
N SER A 294 22.45 5.40 11.62
CA SER A 294 23.64 4.73 11.06
C SER A 294 24.23 5.46 9.86
N GLY A 295 23.57 6.50 9.34
CA GLY A 295 23.99 7.25 8.15
C GLY A 295 23.89 6.46 6.84
N TRP A 296 23.27 5.27 6.86
CA TRP A 296 23.06 4.45 5.67
C TRP A 296 22.02 5.06 4.74
N LEU A 297 21.13 5.86 5.28
CA LEU A 297 20.05 6.50 4.53
C LEU A 297 20.58 7.33 3.34
N MET A 298 21.74 7.97 3.50
CA MET A 298 22.42 8.73 2.44
C MET A 298 23.15 7.85 1.41
N LYS A 299 23.42 6.58 1.75
CA LYS A 299 24.17 5.66 0.89
C LYS A 299 23.26 4.75 0.05
N ILE A 300 21.94 4.71 0.36
CA ILE A 300 20.96 3.81 -0.28
C ILE A 300 20.63 4.24 -1.70
N GLY A 301 20.84 5.51 -2.04
CA GLY A 301 20.65 6.05 -3.38
C GLY A 301 20.47 7.55 -3.39
N GLU A 302 20.37 8.09 -4.59
CA GLU A 302 20.13 9.53 -4.83
C GLU A 302 18.75 9.71 -5.48
N PRO A 303 18.08 10.85 -5.24
CA PRO A 303 16.82 11.14 -5.93
C PRO A 303 17.11 11.36 -7.42
N VAL A 304 16.44 10.59 -8.28
CA VAL A 304 16.55 10.72 -9.73
C VAL A 304 15.19 11.11 -10.30
N PHE A 305 15.14 12.36 -10.79
CA PHE A 305 13.99 12.89 -11.48
C PHE A 305 14.23 12.81 -13.00
N LEU A 306 13.40 12.07 -13.71
CA LEU A 306 13.61 11.81 -15.14
C LEU A 306 13.73 13.06 -16.01
N PRO A 307 12.92 14.11 -15.80
CA PRO A 307 13.03 15.34 -16.59
C PRO A 307 14.36 16.10 -16.45
N ASP A 308 15.17 15.82 -15.42
CA ASP A 308 16.50 16.43 -15.27
C ASP A 308 17.53 15.85 -16.25
N PHE A 309 17.29 14.62 -16.73
CA PHE A 309 18.17 13.91 -17.67
C PHE A 309 17.66 13.96 -19.11
N MET A 310 16.38 14.24 -19.29
CA MET A 310 15.74 14.26 -20.61
C MET A 310 14.57 15.24 -20.62
N ASN A 311 14.09 15.59 -21.83
CA ASN A 311 12.94 16.49 -21.97
C ASN A 311 11.68 15.92 -21.27
N TRP A 312 10.81 16.79 -20.74
CA TRP A 312 9.54 16.42 -20.08
C TRP A 312 8.70 15.44 -20.90
N SER A 313 8.56 15.70 -22.21
CA SER A 313 7.81 14.83 -23.10
C SER A 313 8.42 13.42 -23.18
N LEU A 314 9.77 13.34 -23.24
CA LEU A 314 10.47 12.08 -23.33
C LEU A 314 10.39 11.29 -22.02
N ALA A 315 10.50 11.97 -20.89
CA ALA A 315 10.33 11.38 -19.56
C ALA A 315 8.94 10.76 -19.38
N LEU A 316 7.89 11.51 -19.76
CA LEU A 316 6.52 11.00 -19.73
C LEU A 316 6.34 9.79 -20.66
N LEU A 317 6.83 9.89 -21.90
CA LEU A 317 6.77 8.76 -22.85
C LEU A 317 7.49 7.53 -22.34
N CYS A 318 8.62 7.69 -21.66
CA CYS A 318 9.38 6.58 -21.07
C CYS A 318 8.53 5.85 -19.99
N ILE A 319 7.91 6.57 -19.07
CA ILE A 319 7.02 5.97 -18.05
C ILE A 319 5.81 5.31 -18.70
N VAL A 320 5.17 5.96 -19.66
CA VAL A 320 4.02 5.41 -20.38
C VAL A 320 4.43 4.12 -21.11
N PHE A 321 5.60 4.10 -21.75
CA PHE A 321 6.12 2.92 -22.44
C PHE A 321 6.37 1.76 -21.47
N ILE A 322 6.98 2.01 -20.31
CA ILE A 322 7.20 1.00 -19.27
C ILE A 322 5.85 0.41 -18.81
N MET A 323 4.86 1.27 -18.55
CA MET A 323 3.55 0.83 -18.07
C MET A 323 2.75 0.08 -19.15
N ILE A 324 2.82 0.51 -20.41
CA ILE A 324 2.19 -0.20 -21.53
C ILE A 324 2.87 -1.55 -21.75
N SER A 325 4.19 -1.63 -21.66
CA SER A 325 4.92 -2.89 -21.77
C SER A 325 4.49 -3.88 -20.69
N TRP A 326 4.37 -3.41 -19.44
CA TRP A 326 3.88 -4.23 -18.33
C TRP A 326 2.42 -4.67 -18.54
N TYR A 327 1.56 -3.77 -19.03
CA TYR A 327 0.18 -4.09 -19.42
C TYR A 327 0.12 -5.19 -20.48
N ILE A 328 0.90 -5.07 -21.56
CA ILE A 328 0.92 -6.04 -22.66
C ILE A 328 1.44 -7.40 -22.18
N ILE A 329 2.52 -7.44 -21.38
CA ILE A 329 3.05 -8.67 -20.80
C ILE A 329 2.00 -9.34 -19.91
N ALA A 330 1.27 -8.57 -19.11
CA ALA A 330 0.22 -9.10 -18.25
C ALA A 330 -0.94 -9.71 -19.06
N VAL A 331 -1.40 -9.02 -20.13
CA VAL A 331 -2.43 -9.55 -21.04
C VAL A 331 -1.95 -10.81 -21.75
N TRP A 332 -0.71 -10.80 -22.26
CA TRP A 332 -0.13 -11.97 -22.91
C TRP A 332 -0.07 -13.17 -21.95
N ASN A 333 0.34 -12.94 -20.70
CA ASN A 333 0.39 -14.00 -19.71
C ASN A 333 -1.02 -14.50 -19.31
N ASP A 334 -2.03 -13.64 -19.34
CA ASP A 334 -3.42 -14.01 -19.03
C ASP A 334 -3.96 -15.00 -20.06
N VAL A 335 -3.60 -14.82 -21.34
CA VAL A 335 -3.98 -15.72 -22.45
C VAL A 335 -3.19 -17.03 -22.43
N HIS A 336 -1.86 -16.94 -22.25
CA HIS A 336 -0.97 -18.10 -22.44
C HIS A 336 -0.62 -18.86 -21.16
N LYS A 337 -0.84 -18.26 -19.98
CA LYS A 337 -0.52 -18.81 -18.64
C LYS A 337 0.92 -19.32 -18.48
N LYS A 338 1.87 -18.76 -19.24
CA LYS A 338 3.28 -19.25 -19.27
C LYS A 338 4.11 -18.85 -18.05
N LEU A 339 3.74 -17.77 -17.34
CA LEU A 339 4.44 -17.31 -16.14
C LEU A 339 3.86 -17.90 -14.85
N VAL A 340 2.85 -18.74 -14.94
CA VAL A 340 2.22 -19.38 -13.78
C VAL A 340 3.17 -20.42 -13.17
N VAL A 341 3.39 -20.33 -11.86
CA VAL A 341 4.36 -21.15 -11.10
C VAL A 341 3.72 -22.38 -10.47
N ILE A 342 2.39 -22.44 -10.39
CA ILE A 342 1.60 -23.50 -9.73
C ILE A 342 1.11 -24.50 -10.77
#